data_3c742980bfa48fadb2e5cf25a0bfbaf3
#
_entry.id   3c742980bfa48fadb2e5cf25a0bfbaf3
#
_cell.length_a   1.000
_cell.length_b   1.000
_cell.length_c   1.000
_cell.angle_alpha   90.00
_cell.angle_beta   90.00
_cell.angle_gamma   90.00
#
_symmetry.space_group_name_H-M   'P 1'
#
loop_
_entity.id
_entity.type
_entity.pdbx_description
1 polymer ?
#
loop_
_entity_poly.entity_id
_entity_poly.type
_entity_poly.pdbx_seq_one_letter_code
_entity_poly.pdbx_strand_id
1 'polypeptide(L)'
;MKSRLRLRVCAVPPVALIVAAVAMAAAPALAADAAPAQADRDADALRLADETPVPEAAPASSDWRRYVELAAGPARPRAGGGWRDTRRASLDLQFDHAPAPGWRIVFADRLDASWPIAGSSDDHAVNTVKEAYASRQWRPDALVDAGRINVRHGVATGYNPTDWFRDGALRSAASVDPASLKENRQGSVMLRGQRLWERAALTALVAPRLARQASRDGYSLDWGATNARHRALVAFSPQVSETMTPQFLVYREQGRPTQLGVNLSGLLGDATVAHLEWAGGRGPSLLDEALPTPAAPHVWHQRIAVGLARTTPRKLTLTAEWHYDGAALDRGGWNALRAGPPAAWAAYRLRVQAAQELATRQSLFLHARWQDMPIERVDASAMLNADLVDSSRRLWLELRWRADRMDWAVQWLHHQGDALSHHGAAPARTQWQLSLRQYF
;
A
#
# COMPACT_ATOMS: atom_id res chain seq x y z
N MET A 1 39.65 34.24 -8.44
CA MET A 1 38.21 33.91 -8.63
C MET A 1 37.82 32.82 -7.64
N LYS A 2 37.18 33.18 -6.54
CA LYS A 2 36.73 32.24 -5.49
C LYS A 2 35.25 32.02 -5.66
N SER A 3 34.83 30.87 -6.23
CA SER A 3 33.44 30.46 -6.32
C SER A 3 32.96 29.93 -4.96
N ARG A 4 32.06 30.69 -4.33
CA ARG A 4 31.39 30.27 -3.09
C ARG A 4 30.28 29.28 -3.45
N LEU A 5 30.47 28.02 -3.07
CA LEU A 5 29.45 26.97 -3.11
C LEU A 5 28.39 27.30 -2.05
N ARG A 6 27.22 27.78 -2.47
CA ARG A 6 26.07 27.96 -1.56
C ARG A 6 25.35 26.62 -1.45
N LEU A 7 25.56 25.92 -0.34
CA LEU A 7 24.67 24.83 0.09
C LEU A 7 23.28 25.45 0.37
N ARG A 8 22.30 25.18 -0.47
CA ARG A 8 20.89 25.42 -0.13
C ARG A 8 20.45 24.29 0.80
N VAL A 9 20.44 24.55 2.09
CA VAL A 9 19.74 23.73 3.07
C VAL A 9 18.25 23.89 2.78
N CYS A 10 17.59 22.83 2.27
CA CYS A 10 16.15 22.80 2.14
C CYS A 10 15.56 22.81 3.55
N ALA A 11 14.89 23.88 3.93
CA ALA A 11 14.18 24.01 5.18
C ALA A 11 13.09 22.93 5.25
N VAL A 12 13.11 22.12 6.30
CA VAL A 12 12.03 21.19 6.63
C VAL A 12 10.80 22.02 6.99
N PRO A 13 9.64 21.80 6.37
CA PRO A 13 8.46 22.61 6.64
C PRO A 13 7.97 22.39 8.08
N PRO A 14 7.38 23.42 8.73
CA PRO A 14 6.99 23.41 10.14
C PRO A 14 5.92 22.37 10.53
N VAL A 15 5.29 21.72 9.57
CA VAL A 15 4.26 20.70 9.79
C VAL A 15 4.83 19.42 10.42
N ALA A 16 6.10 19.08 10.17
CA ALA A 16 6.76 17.92 10.80
C ALA A 16 6.94 18.15 12.33
N LEU A 17 7.08 19.40 12.77
CA LEU A 17 7.16 19.75 14.19
C LEU A 17 5.81 19.64 14.90
N ILE A 18 4.69 19.86 14.21
CA ILE A 18 3.34 19.78 14.80
C ILE A 18 2.95 18.32 15.09
N VAL A 19 3.32 17.39 14.22
CA VAL A 19 3.08 15.95 14.45
C VAL A 19 3.92 15.42 15.63
N ALA A 20 5.16 15.89 15.76
CA ALA A 20 6.03 15.57 16.88
C ALA A 20 5.55 16.20 18.22
N ALA A 21 4.99 17.41 18.18
CA ALA A 21 4.47 18.12 19.36
C ALA A 21 3.16 17.51 19.92
N VAL A 22 2.30 16.96 19.05
CA VAL A 22 1.08 16.25 19.48
C VAL A 22 1.42 14.90 20.12
N ALA A 23 2.53 14.27 19.71
CA ALA A 23 3.02 13.02 20.33
C ALA A 23 3.58 13.24 21.76
N MET A 24 4.13 14.43 22.05
CA MET A 24 4.69 14.76 23.39
C MET A 24 3.66 15.25 24.41
N ALA A 25 2.49 15.72 23.98
CA ALA A 25 1.47 16.25 24.88
C ALA A 25 0.50 15.19 25.46
N ALA A 26 0.67 13.90 25.14
CA ALA A 26 -0.24 12.82 25.54
C ALA A 26 0.37 11.85 26.57
N ALA A 27 1.27 12.29 27.43
CA ALA A 27 1.74 11.49 28.56
C ALA A 27 0.98 11.87 29.85
N PRO A 28 0.03 11.09 30.36
CA PRO A 28 -0.33 11.14 31.76
C PRO A 28 0.56 10.19 32.55
N ALA A 29 1.23 10.72 33.53
CA ALA A 29 1.84 9.97 34.60
C ALA A 29 0.78 9.14 35.34
N LEU A 30 0.97 7.82 35.38
CA LEU A 30 0.40 6.92 36.37
C LEU A 30 1.34 5.73 36.52
N ALA A 31 2.35 5.92 37.36
CA ALA A 31 3.04 4.82 37.99
C ALA A 31 2.38 4.64 39.37
N ALA A 32 1.76 3.50 39.58
CA ALA A 32 1.46 3.01 40.92
C ALA A 32 1.31 1.48 40.87
N ASP A 33 2.24 0.82 41.53
CA ASP A 33 2.20 -0.48 42.20
C ASP A 33 1.11 -1.50 41.77
N ALA A 34 1.54 -2.56 41.05
CA ALA A 34 0.88 -3.87 41.08
C ALA A 34 1.82 -4.95 40.56
N ALA A 35 2.74 -5.44 41.36
CA ALA A 35 3.69 -6.46 40.89
C ALA A 35 3.74 -7.81 41.63
N PRO A 36 2.77 -8.29 42.45
CA PRO A 36 2.76 -9.75 42.68
C PRO A 36 1.56 -10.49 42.09
N ALA A 37 0.48 -9.83 41.66
CA ALA A 37 -0.72 -10.50 41.15
C ALA A 37 -0.65 -10.94 39.68
N GLN A 38 0.36 -10.51 38.92
CA GLN A 38 0.48 -10.79 37.50
C GLN A 38 1.19 -12.13 37.22
N ALA A 39 2.23 -12.44 38.00
CA ALA A 39 2.97 -13.71 37.86
C ALA A 39 2.12 -14.96 38.15
N ASP A 40 1.19 -14.85 39.13
CA ASP A 40 0.27 -15.95 39.46
C ASP A 40 -0.80 -16.16 38.33
N ARG A 41 -1.28 -15.06 37.72
CA ARG A 41 -2.24 -15.14 36.61
C ARG A 41 -1.62 -15.69 35.33
N ASP A 42 -0.36 -15.39 35.08
CA ASP A 42 0.36 -15.91 33.92
C ASP A 42 0.68 -17.39 34.11
N ALA A 43 0.99 -17.84 35.33
CA ALA A 43 1.17 -19.24 35.68
C ALA A 43 -0.15 -20.04 35.58
N ASP A 44 -1.27 -19.46 35.99
CA ASP A 44 -2.60 -20.07 35.84
C ASP A 44 -3.06 -20.10 34.39
N ALA A 45 -2.76 -19.08 33.59
CA ALA A 45 -3.04 -19.06 32.15
C ALA A 45 -2.23 -20.12 31.38
N LEU A 46 -0.96 -20.34 31.78
CA LEU A 46 -0.12 -21.40 31.20
C LEU A 46 -0.62 -22.81 31.58
N ARG A 47 -1.06 -23.03 32.83
CA ARG A 47 -1.69 -24.29 33.24
C ARG A 47 -3.00 -24.56 32.49
N LEU A 48 -3.83 -23.53 32.30
CA LEU A 48 -5.08 -23.64 31.54
C LEU A 48 -4.82 -23.96 30.06
N ALA A 49 -3.73 -23.47 29.48
CA ALA A 49 -3.32 -23.80 28.11
C ALA A 49 -2.83 -25.26 27.98
N ASP A 50 -2.16 -25.80 29.01
CA ASP A 50 -1.72 -27.21 29.04
C ASP A 50 -2.87 -28.17 29.32
N GLU A 51 -3.92 -27.75 30.02
CA GLU A 51 -5.12 -28.57 30.34
C GLU A 51 -6.19 -28.47 29.24
N THR A 52 -6.06 -27.59 28.28
CA THR A 52 -6.98 -27.48 27.16
C THR A 52 -6.76 -28.70 26.25
N PRO A 53 -7.79 -29.58 26.04
CA PRO A 53 -7.65 -30.69 25.11
C PRO A 53 -7.16 -30.15 23.78
N VAL A 54 -6.11 -30.77 23.22
CA VAL A 54 -5.64 -30.43 21.86
C VAL A 54 -6.88 -30.46 20.98
N PRO A 55 -7.28 -29.34 20.35
CA PRO A 55 -8.46 -29.34 19.53
C PRO A 55 -8.32 -30.45 18.52
N GLU A 56 -9.32 -31.35 18.47
CA GLU A 56 -9.43 -32.34 17.43
C GLU A 56 -9.10 -31.69 16.10
N ALA A 57 -8.12 -32.25 15.38
CA ALA A 57 -7.47 -31.60 14.24
C ALA A 57 -8.50 -30.82 13.41
N ALA A 58 -8.35 -29.52 13.37
CA ALA A 58 -9.26 -28.67 12.60
C ALA A 58 -9.41 -29.28 11.20
N PRO A 59 -10.63 -29.39 10.65
CA PRO A 59 -10.86 -30.01 9.35
C PRO A 59 -9.85 -29.43 8.37
N ALA A 60 -9.13 -30.29 7.64
CA ALA A 60 -8.03 -29.94 6.76
C ALA A 60 -8.41 -28.67 5.97
N SER A 61 -7.72 -27.56 6.26
CA SER A 61 -8.00 -26.31 5.60
C SER A 61 -7.77 -26.53 4.10
N SER A 62 -8.78 -26.26 3.27
CA SER A 62 -8.63 -26.36 1.82
C SER A 62 -7.43 -25.51 1.38
N ASP A 63 -6.56 -26.09 0.54
CA ASP A 63 -5.47 -25.34 -0.10
C ASP A 63 -5.98 -24.18 -0.96
N TRP A 64 -7.27 -24.17 -1.26
CA TRP A 64 -7.94 -23.17 -2.06
C TRP A 64 -8.76 -22.22 -1.19
N ARG A 65 -8.56 -20.91 -1.42
CA ARG A 65 -9.44 -19.83 -0.99
C ARG A 65 -9.98 -19.14 -2.23
N ARG A 66 -11.28 -19.07 -2.35
CA ARG A 66 -11.93 -18.48 -3.52
C ARG A 66 -13.18 -17.72 -3.12
N TYR A 67 -13.41 -16.62 -3.80
CA TYR A 67 -14.64 -15.87 -3.63
C TYR A 67 -15.07 -15.17 -4.92
N VAL A 68 -16.36 -14.95 -5.02
CA VAL A 68 -16.97 -14.07 -6.01
C VAL A 68 -17.42 -12.80 -5.30
N GLU A 69 -17.15 -11.65 -5.88
CA GLU A 69 -17.60 -10.36 -5.38
C GLU A 69 -18.42 -9.65 -6.45
N LEU A 70 -19.66 -9.31 -6.11
CA LEU A 70 -20.54 -8.50 -6.94
C LEU A 70 -20.68 -7.13 -6.28
N ALA A 71 -20.62 -6.07 -7.08
CA ALA A 71 -20.76 -4.71 -6.59
C ALA A 71 -21.55 -3.86 -7.57
N ALA A 72 -22.48 -3.08 -7.05
CA ALA A 72 -23.31 -2.18 -7.86
C ALA A 72 -23.67 -0.91 -7.07
N GLY A 73 -23.91 0.18 -7.79
CA GLY A 73 -24.38 1.41 -7.16
C GLY A 73 -24.29 2.62 -8.06
N PRO A 74 -24.96 3.71 -7.66
CA PRO A 74 -24.99 4.94 -8.43
C PRO A 74 -23.71 5.75 -8.23
N ALA A 75 -23.23 6.35 -9.31
CA ALA A 75 -22.16 7.33 -9.31
C ALA A 75 -22.60 8.63 -10.00
N ARG A 76 -22.17 9.76 -9.47
CA ARG A 76 -22.41 11.08 -10.05
C ARG A 76 -21.18 11.53 -10.83
N PRO A 77 -21.24 11.58 -12.18
CA PRO A 77 -20.10 11.99 -12.99
C PRO A 77 -19.66 13.43 -12.71
N ARG A 78 -18.36 13.70 -12.85
CA ARG A 78 -17.81 15.05 -12.73
C ARG A 78 -18.22 15.95 -13.89
N ALA A 79 -18.30 15.41 -15.09
CA ALA A 79 -18.66 16.13 -16.32
C ALA A 79 -20.13 16.63 -16.36
N GLY A 80 -20.88 16.43 -15.27
CA GLY A 80 -22.30 16.79 -15.20
C GLY A 80 -23.22 15.62 -15.57
N GLY A 81 -24.54 15.90 -15.56
CA GLY A 81 -25.56 14.88 -15.76
C GLY A 81 -26.09 14.27 -14.46
N GLY A 82 -27.05 13.35 -14.58
CA GLY A 82 -27.65 12.63 -13.47
C GLY A 82 -26.77 11.53 -12.91
N TRP A 83 -27.27 10.83 -11.89
CA TRP A 83 -26.68 9.62 -11.38
C TRP A 83 -26.65 8.53 -12.46
N ARG A 84 -25.58 7.74 -12.51
CA ARG A 84 -25.39 6.62 -13.44
C ARG A 84 -25.03 5.37 -12.65
N ASP A 85 -25.61 4.25 -13.04
CA ASP A 85 -25.28 2.97 -12.40
C ASP A 85 -23.89 2.49 -12.83
N THR A 86 -23.17 1.98 -11.87
CA THR A 86 -21.89 1.27 -12.06
C THR A 86 -22.06 -0.15 -11.54
N ARG A 87 -21.42 -1.11 -12.18
CA ARG A 87 -21.48 -2.52 -11.80
C ARG A 87 -20.10 -3.13 -11.91
N ARG A 88 -19.81 -4.10 -11.05
CA ARG A 88 -18.58 -4.88 -11.10
C ARG A 88 -18.85 -6.30 -10.63
N ALA A 89 -18.23 -7.26 -11.29
CA ALA A 89 -18.13 -8.63 -10.86
C ALA A 89 -16.65 -9.00 -10.77
N SER A 90 -16.25 -9.65 -9.71
CA SER A 90 -14.86 -10.07 -9.51
C SER A 90 -14.81 -11.52 -9.04
N LEU A 91 -13.82 -12.26 -9.56
CA LEU A 91 -13.47 -13.60 -9.11
C LEU A 91 -12.05 -13.54 -8.53
N ASP A 92 -11.87 -13.99 -7.32
CA ASP A 92 -10.55 -14.08 -6.66
C ASP A 92 -10.26 -15.54 -6.31
N LEU A 93 -9.11 -16.00 -6.75
CA LEU A 93 -8.62 -17.37 -6.55
C LEU A 93 -7.28 -17.31 -5.85
N GLN A 94 -7.11 -18.09 -4.79
CA GLN A 94 -5.84 -18.27 -4.09
C GLN A 94 -5.63 -19.75 -3.80
N PHE A 95 -4.46 -20.24 -4.16
CA PHE A 95 -3.99 -21.59 -3.92
C PHE A 95 -2.68 -21.52 -3.14
N ASP A 96 -2.56 -22.30 -2.09
CA ASP A 96 -1.39 -22.36 -1.22
C ASP A 96 -1.21 -23.78 -0.73
N HIS A 97 -0.25 -24.50 -1.30
CA HIS A 97 -0.05 -25.92 -1.09
C HIS A 97 1.40 -26.27 -0.74
N ALA A 98 1.59 -27.18 0.17
CA ALA A 98 2.89 -27.73 0.55
C ALA A 98 3.03 -29.18 0.04
N PRO A 99 3.51 -29.41 -1.21
CA PRO A 99 3.57 -30.73 -1.83
C PRO A 99 4.56 -31.68 -1.15
N ALA A 100 5.57 -31.14 -0.46
CA ALA A 100 6.57 -31.93 0.27
C ALA A 100 7.22 -31.06 1.37
N PRO A 101 7.88 -31.65 2.37
CA PRO A 101 8.60 -30.90 3.42
C PRO A 101 9.56 -29.87 2.83
N GLY A 102 9.41 -28.62 3.27
CA GLY A 102 10.21 -27.49 2.81
C GLY A 102 9.86 -26.96 1.41
N TRP A 103 8.81 -27.47 0.74
CA TRP A 103 8.28 -26.91 -0.50
C TRP A 103 6.92 -26.29 -0.26
N ARG A 104 6.66 -25.17 -0.96
CA ARG A 104 5.36 -24.49 -1.00
C ARG A 104 5.13 -23.94 -2.39
N ILE A 105 3.93 -24.08 -2.91
CA ILE A 105 3.48 -23.55 -4.20
C ILE A 105 2.35 -22.58 -3.90
N VAL A 106 2.49 -21.35 -4.40
CA VAL A 106 1.50 -20.28 -4.24
C VAL A 106 1.03 -19.81 -5.61
N PHE A 107 -0.28 -19.71 -5.75
CA PHE A 107 -0.93 -19.09 -6.90
C PHE A 107 -2.05 -18.18 -6.40
N ALA A 108 -2.11 -16.94 -6.92
CA ALA A 108 -3.19 -16.01 -6.62
C ALA A 108 -3.51 -15.19 -7.87
N ASP A 109 -4.80 -15.18 -8.22
CA ASP A 109 -5.31 -14.50 -9.41
C ASP A 109 -6.61 -13.78 -9.11
N ARG A 110 -6.85 -12.67 -9.81
CA ARG A 110 -8.08 -11.91 -9.72
C ARG A 110 -8.53 -11.43 -11.09
N LEU A 111 -9.77 -11.76 -11.43
CA LEU A 111 -10.47 -11.23 -12.60
C LEU A 111 -11.50 -10.19 -12.14
N ASP A 112 -11.39 -8.97 -12.61
CA ASP A 112 -12.37 -7.91 -12.42
C ASP A 112 -13.07 -7.61 -13.76
N ALA A 113 -14.38 -7.78 -13.83
CA ALA A 113 -15.21 -7.29 -14.92
C ALA A 113 -16.02 -6.08 -14.42
N SER A 114 -15.90 -4.94 -15.11
CA SER A 114 -16.54 -3.70 -14.67
C SER A 114 -17.29 -3.02 -15.81
N TRP A 115 -18.40 -2.39 -15.46
CA TRP A 115 -19.20 -1.54 -16.34
C TRP A 115 -19.18 -0.13 -15.74
N PRO A 116 -18.11 0.63 -16.04
CA PRO A 116 -17.87 1.94 -15.46
C PRO A 116 -18.74 3.01 -16.13
N ILE A 117 -18.67 4.24 -15.59
CA ILE A 117 -19.23 5.41 -16.22
C ILE A 117 -18.53 5.63 -17.57
N ALA A 118 -19.30 5.94 -18.61
CA ALA A 118 -18.76 6.23 -19.95
C ALA A 118 -17.62 7.27 -19.91
N GLY A 119 -16.51 6.95 -20.56
CA GLY A 119 -15.28 7.76 -20.59
C GLY A 119 -14.14 7.24 -19.70
N SER A 120 -14.33 6.11 -19.01
CA SER A 120 -13.24 5.32 -18.44
C SER A 120 -12.76 4.27 -19.44
N SER A 121 -11.56 3.70 -19.23
CA SER A 121 -10.87 2.80 -20.15
C SER A 121 -11.78 1.76 -20.81
N ASP A 122 -11.44 1.40 -22.06
CA ASP A 122 -12.18 0.44 -22.90
C ASP A 122 -12.15 -0.99 -22.38
N ASP A 123 -11.30 -1.32 -21.40
CA ASP A 123 -11.19 -2.65 -20.83
C ASP A 123 -12.32 -2.93 -19.82
N HIS A 124 -13.32 -3.69 -20.25
CA HIS A 124 -14.40 -4.17 -19.39
C HIS A 124 -13.96 -5.31 -18.46
N ALA A 125 -12.90 -6.03 -18.79
CA ALA A 125 -12.36 -7.11 -17.98
C ALA A 125 -10.85 -6.97 -17.83
N VAL A 126 -10.33 -7.09 -16.58
CA VAL A 126 -8.92 -7.03 -16.26
C VAL A 126 -8.55 -8.23 -15.41
N ASN A 127 -7.64 -9.06 -15.91
CA ASN A 127 -7.06 -10.16 -15.16
C ASN A 127 -5.77 -9.72 -14.49
N THR A 128 -5.57 -10.09 -13.22
CA THR A 128 -4.40 -9.74 -12.41
C THR A 128 -3.84 -10.99 -11.76
N VAL A 129 -2.79 -11.57 -12.34
CA VAL A 129 -2.02 -12.63 -11.69
C VAL A 129 -1.19 -12.00 -10.57
N LYS A 130 -1.71 -12.10 -9.35
CA LYS A 130 -1.11 -11.50 -8.16
C LYS A 130 0.18 -12.22 -7.78
N GLU A 131 0.13 -13.54 -7.71
CA GLU A 131 1.25 -14.40 -7.32
C GLU A 131 1.21 -15.72 -8.10
N ALA A 132 2.38 -16.23 -8.47
CA ALA A 132 2.56 -17.55 -9.06
C ALA A 132 4.03 -17.97 -8.86
N TYR A 133 4.35 -18.58 -7.73
CA TYR A 133 5.73 -18.93 -7.39
C TYR A 133 5.84 -20.23 -6.61
N ALA A 134 7.02 -20.84 -6.67
CA ALA A 134 7.44 -21.93 -5.81
C ALA A 134 8.43 -21.40 -4.76
N SER A 135 8.31 -21.92 -3.55
CA SER A 135 9.15 -21.62 -2.40
C SER A 135 9.86 -22.88 -1.93
N ARG A 136 11.14 -22.77 -1.62
CA ARG A 136 11.96 -23.86 -1.07
C ARG A 136 12.66 -23.40 0.20
N GLN A 137 12.35 -24.03 1.31
CA GLN A 137 13.10 -23.91 2.55
C GLN A 137 14.21 -24.98 2.58
N TRP A 138 15.46 -24.58 2.52
CA TRP A 138 16.62 -25.48 2.50
C TRP A 138 17.17 -25.74 3.89
N ARG A 139 16.98 -24.77 4.79
CA ARG A 139 17.33 -24.79 6.20
C ARG A 139 16.23 -24.12 6.99
N PRO A 140 16.14 -24.34 8.29
CA PRO A 140 15.16 -23.65 9.14
C PRO A 140 15.23 -22.11 9.04
N ASP A 141 16.40 -21.58 8.73
CA ASP A 141 16.73 -20.15 8.66
C ASP A 141 16.87 -19.60 7.22
N ALA A 142 16.68 -20.43 6.18
CA ALA A 142 16.92 -20.02 4.80
C ALA A 142 15.83 -20.47 3.82
N LEU A 143 15.30 -19.50 3.05
CA LEU A 143 14.20 -19.67 2.10
C LEU A 143 14.57 -19.07 0.74
N VAL A 144 14.16 -19.72 -0.34
CA VAL A 144 14.23 -19.17 -1.69
C VAL A 144 12.89 -19.33 -2.39
N ASP A 145 12.43 -18.25 -3.00
CA ASP A 145 11.23 -18.20 -3.83
C ASP A 145 11.59 -17.87 -5.27
N ALA A 146 10.92 -18.51 -6.22
CA ALA A 146 11.11 -18.28 -7.65
C ALA A 146 9.75 -18.23 -8.36
N GLY A 147 9.51 -17.16 -9.09
CA GLY A 147 8.27 -16.96 -9.85
C GLY A 147 7.73 -15.54 -9.74
N ARG A 148 6.44 -15.36 -9.96
CA ARG A 148 5.75 -14.08 -9.84
C ARG A 148 5.37 -13.83 -8.40
N ILE A 149 5.92 -12.77 -7.80
CA ILE A 149 5.76 -12.45 -6.37
C ILE A 149 5.25 -11.02 -6.25
N ASN A 150 4.17 -10.81 -5.48
CA ASN A 150 3.68 -9.49 -5.11
C ASN A 150 4.46 -8.98 -3.89
N VAL A 151 5.61 -8.36 -4.15
CA VAL A 151 6.45 -7.77 -3.12
C VAL A 151 5.80 -6.49 -2.57
N ARG A 152 5.71 -6.41 -1.24
CA ARG A 152 5.14 -5.27 -0.52
C ARG A 152 6.13 -4.82 0.53
N HIS A 153 6.80 -3.71 0.26
CA HIS A 153 7.69 -3.08 1.23
C HIS A 153 7.01 -1.85 1.84
N GLY A 154 7.53 -1.43 2.98
CA GLY A 154 7.08 -0.26 3.70
C GLY A 154 6.21 -0.58 4.91
N VAL A 155 6.16 0.38 5.82
CA VAL A 155 5.47 0.31 7.13
C VAL A 155 4.27 1.27 7.21
N ALA A 156 4.19 2.22 6.28
CA ALA A 156 3.09 3.17 6.19
C ALA A 156 1.84 2.54 5.55
N THR A 157 0.68 3.10 5.85
CA THR A 157 -0.62 2.65 5.35
C THR A 157 -0.97 3.30 4.02
N GLY A 158 -0.91 4.62 3.94
CA GLY A 158 -1.43 5.40 2.81
C GLY A 158 -0.45 5.58 1.66
N TYR A 159 0.85 5.66 1.94
CA TYR A 159 1.91 5.86 0.96
C TYR A 159 3.20 5.17 1.40
N ASN A 160 3.83 4.38 0.52
CA ASN A 160 5.04 3.61 0.83
C ASN A 160 6.21 4.02 -0.06
N PRO A 161 7.05 4.97 0.35
CA PRO A 161 8.25 5.40 -0.38
C PRO A 161 9.23 4.31 -0.78
N THR A 162 9.37 3.25 0.03
CA THR A 162 10.32 2.15 -0.19
C THR A 162 9.73 0.97 -0.98
N ASP A 163 8.48 1.06 -1.43
CA ASP A 163 7.82 0.04 -2.23
C ASP A 163 8.03 0.28 -3.74
N TRP A 164 9.23 0.07 -4.24
CA TRP A 164 9.58 0.31 -5.64
C TRP A 164 8.93 -0.66 -6.64
N PHE A 165 8.41 -1.81 -6.16
CA PHE A 165 7.77 -2.81 -7.03
C PHE A 165 6.30 -2.49 -7.34
N ARG A 166 5.75 -1.41 -6.75
CA ARG A 166 4.37 -0.96 -7.01
C ARG A 166 4.18 -0.30 -8.38
N ASP A 167 5.25 0.26 -8.99
CA ASP A 167 5.17 0.95 -10.29
C ASP A 167 4.65 0.01 -11.38
N GLY A 168 3.49 0.36 -11.96
CA GLY A 168 2.82 -0.44 -12.99
C GLY A 168 2.15 -1.73 -12.50
N ALA A 169 2.18 -2.00 -11.18
CA ALA A 169 1.64 -3.25 -10.62
C ALA A 169 0.12 -3.23 -10.41
N LEU A 170 -0.50 -2.07 -10.27
CA LEU A 170 -1.95 -1.95 -10.10
C LEU A 170 -2.63 -1.92 -11.47
N ARG A 171 -3.38 -2.97 -11.80
CA ARG A 171 -4.09 -3.12 -13.06
C ARG A 171 -5.55 -2.71 -12.97
N SER A 172 -6.21 -3.05 -11.85
CA SER A 172 -7.59 -2.71 -11.56
C SER A 172 -7.69 -2.12 -10.15
N ALA A 173 -8.32 -0.96 -10.02
CA ALA A 173 -8.58 -0.31 -8.73
C ALA A 173 -10.04 -0.57 -8.31
N ALA A 174 -10.34 -1.79 -7.91
CA ALA A 174 -11.68 -2.20 -7.47
C ALA A 174 -12.11 -1.55 -6.14
N SER A 175 -11.16 -1.08 -5.35
CA SER A 175 -11.37 -0.39 -4.07
C SER A 175 -10.34 0.74 -3.93
N VAL A 176 -10.62 1.68 -3.03
CA VAL A 176 -9.67 2.72 -2.61
C VAL A 176 -9.02 2.41 -1.26
N ASP A 177 -9.42 1.32 -0.62
CA ASP A 177 -8.80 0.83 0.60
C ASP A 177 -7.33 0.46 0.36
N PRO A 178 -6.37 1.02 1.13
CA PRO A 178 -4.94 0.79 0.92
C PRO A 178 -4.52 -0.69 1.02
N ALA A 179 -5.14 -1.46 1.90
CA ALA A 179 -4.84 -2.88 2.05
C ALA A 179 -5.27 -3.66 0.79
N SER A 180 -6.48 -3.40 0.29
CA SER A 180 -6.99 -3.98 -0.95
C SER A 180 -6.13 -3.60 -2.16
N LEU A 181 -5.67 -2.35 -2.26
CA LEU A 181 -4.79 -1.90 -3.34
C LEU A 181 -3.44 -2.63 -3.32
N LYS A 182 -2.85 -2.86 -2.15
CA LYS A 182 -1.58 -3.61 -2.01
C LYS A 182 -1.75 -5.10 -2.33
N GLU A 183 -2.88 -5.70 -1.93
CA GLU A 183 -3.16 -7.10 -2.17
C GLU A 183 -3.41 -7.41 -3.65
N ASN A 184 -4.12 -6.55 -4.36
CA ASN A 184 -4.58 -6.78 -5.73
C ASN A 184 -3.61 -6.25 -6.80
N ARG A 185 -2.32 -6.19 -6.50
CA ARG A 185 -1.27 -5.87 -7.47
C ARG A 185 -0.81 -7.09 -8.24
N GLN A 186 -0.47 -6.89 -9.48
CA GLN A 186 0.24 -7.88 -10.27
C GLN A 186 1.68 -8.01 -9.76
N GLY A 187 2.09 -9.21 -9.37
CA GLY A 187 3.45 -9.47 -8.93
C GLY A 187 4.48 -9.31 -10.05
N SER A 188 5.75 -9.24 -9.69
CA SER A 188 6.88 -9.27 -10.61
C SER A 188 7.54 -10.64 -10.59
N VAL A 189 8.01 -11.11 -11.74
CA VAL A 189 8.79 -12.36 -11.82
C VAL A 189 10.17 -12.12 -11.26
N MET A 190 10.57 -12.92 -10.27
CA MET A 190 11.83 -12.74 -9.56
C MET A 190 12.34 -14.02 -8.89
N LEU A 191 13.59 -13.99 -8.52
CA LEU A 191 14.19 -14.87 -7.53
C LEU A 191 14.38 -14.07 -6.25
N ARG A 192 13.88 -14.58 -5.11
CA ARG A 192 14.01 -13.99 -3.79
C ARG A 192 14.66 -14.97 -2.84
N GLY A 193 15.75 -14.59 -2.22
CA GLY A 193 16.39 -15.31 -1.12
C GLY A 193 16.15 -14.58 0.20
N GLN A 194 15.86 -15.33 1.25
CA GLN A 194 15.68 -14.80 2.60
C GLN A 194 16.51 -15.62 3.58
N ARG A 195 17.15 -14.95 4.51
CA ARG A 195 17.84 -15.56 5.63
C ARG A 195 17.46 -14.89 6.93
N LEU A 196 17.12 -15.71 7.92
CA LEU A 196 16.74 -15.30 9.26
C LEU A 196 17.82 -15.70 10.24
N TRP A 197 18.20 -14.80 11.13
CA TRP A 197 19.03 -15.05 12.29
C TRP A 197 18.22 -14.69 13.54
N GLU A 198 18.69 -15.06 14.69
CA GLU A 198 18.00 -14.74 15.96
C GLU A 198 17.67 -13.25 16.12
N ARG A 199 18.56 -12.37 15.63
CA ARG A 199 18.43 -10.92 15.81
C ARG A 199 18.54 -10.12 14.50
N ALA A 200 18.36 -10.75 13.36
CA ALA A 200 18.40 -10.06 12.07
C ALA A 200 17.69 -10.86 10.97
N ALA A 201 17.25 -10.17 9.93
CA ALA A 201 16.79 -10.78 8.68
C ALA A 201 17.44 -10.10 7.48
N LEU A 202 17.77 -10.88 6.47
CA LEU A 202 18.25 -10.40 5.18
C LEU A 202 17.33 -10.94 4.09
N THR A 203 16.86 -10.06 3.22
CA THR A 203 16.15 -10.41 1.99
C THR A 203 16.93 -9.84 0.81
N ALA A 204 17.21 -10.66 -0.18
CA ALA A 204 17.76 -10.24 -1.46
C ALA A 204 16.87 -10.74 -2.58
N LEU A 205 16.55 -9.89 -3.55
CA LEU A 205 15.75 -10.26 -4.70
C LEU A 205 16.29 -9.68 -5.99
N VAL A 206 16.07 -10.42 -7.08
CA VAL A 206 16.44 -10.02 -8.45
C VAL A 206 15.25 -10.30 -9.36
N ALA A 207 14.77 -9.28 -10.06
CA ALA A 207 13.74 -9.38 -11.07
C ALA A 207 14.38 -9.14 -12.45
N PRO A 208 14.55 -10.17 -13.29
CA PRO A 208 15.15 -10.03 -14.60
C PRO A 208 14.23 -9.29 -15.56
N ARG A 209 14.79 -8.59 -16.55
CA ARG A 209 14.02 -8.07 -17.67
C ARG A 209 13.55 -9.23 -18.54
N LEU A 210 12.24 -9.36 -18.73
CA LEU A 210 11.61 -10.42 -19.54
C LEU A 210 10.88 -9.87 -20.76
N ALA A 211 10.60 -8.55 -20.79
CA ALA A 211 9.96 -7.89 -21.92
C ALA A 211 10.65 -6.57 -22.27
N ARG A 212 10.40 -6.01 -23.44
CA ARG A 212 10.92 -4.69 -23.84
C ARG A 212 10.10 -3.55 -23.23
N GLN A 213 8.81 -3.77 -23.05
CA GLN A 213 7.86 -2.81 -22.51
C GLN A 213 6.96 -3.50 -21.49
N ALA A 214 6.44 -2.75 -20.52
CA ALA A 214 5.42 -3.24 -19.60
C ALA A 214 4.11 -3.47 -20.40
N SER A 215 3.49 -4.64 -20.22
CA SER A 215 2.16 -4.92 -20.78
C SER A 215 1.08 -4.35 -19.88
N ARG A 216 0.06 -3.74 -20.50
CA ARG A 216 -1.16 -3.23 -19.84
C ARG A 216 -2.42 -3.87 -20.41
N ASP A 217 -2.28 -4.91 -21.21
CA ASP A 217 -3.44 -5.60 -21.80
C ASP A 217 -4.38 -6.07 -20.69
N GLY A 218 -5.65 -5.82 -20.84
CA GLY A 218 -6.67 -6.12 -19.84
C GLY A 218 -6.66 -7.59 -19.44
N TYR A 219 -6.40 -8.50 -20.40
CA TYR A 219 -6.31 -9.93 -20.16
C TYR A 219 -4.94 -10.46 -20.60
N SER A 220 -3.98 -10.46 -19.69
CA SER A 220 -2.61 -10.90 -19.97
C SER A 220 -2.10 -11.84 -18.88
N LEU A 221 -1.67 -13.03 -19.30
CA LEU A 221 -0.89 -13.99 -18.50
C LEU A 221 0.62 -13.77 -18.71
N ASP A 222 1.03 -12.72 -19.43
CA ASP A 222 2.41 -12.44 -19.79
C ASP A 222 3.30 -12.27 -18.54
N TRP A 223 4.29 -13.12 -18.43
CA TRP A 223 5.29 -13.07 -17.36
C TRP A 223 6.18 -11.82 -17.45
N GLY A 224 6.33 -11.26 -18.63
CA GLY A 224 7.04 -10.01 -18.87
C GLY A 224 6.28 -8.75 -18.50
N ALA A 225 4.98 -8.82 -18.18
CA ALA A 225 4.10 -7.66 -18.00
C ALA A 225 4.61 -6.63 -16.99
N THR A 226 5.26 -7.05 -15.91
CA THR A 226 5.86 -6.19 -14.88
C THR A 226 7.39 -6.16 -14.94
N ASN A 227 8.01 -6.86 -15.87
CA ASN A 227 9.46 -7.08 -15.98
C ASN A 227 10.07 -6.40 -17.22
N ALA A 228 9.78 -5.12 -17.44
CA ALA A 228 10.37 -4.35 -18.56
C ALA A 228 11.81 -3.90 -18.29
N ARG A 229 12.32 -4.01 -17.06
CA ARG A 229 13.66 -3.63 -16.63
C ARG A 229 14.24 -4.62 -15.63
N HIS A 230 15.57 -4.77 -15.62
CA HIS A 230 16.25 -5.48 -14.54
C HIS A 230 16.11 -4.68 -13.25
N ARG A 231 15.71 -5.34 -12.17
CA ARG A 231 15.59 -4.73 -10.83
C ARG A 231 16.22 -5.65 -9.79
N ALA A 232 16.86 -5.07 -8.79
CA ALA A 232 17.39 -5.78 -7.64
C ALA A 232 17.11 -4.98 -6.37
N LEU A 233 16.88 -5.67 -5.25
CA LEU A 233 16.70 -5.07 -3.95
C LEU A 233 17.36 -5.95 -2.89
N VAL A 234 18.03 -5.31 -1.94
CA VAL A 234 18.53 -5.94 -0.71
C VAL A 234 17.90 -5.20 0.46
N ALA A 235 17.29 -5.93 1.39
CA ALA A 235 16.73 -5.40 2.62
C ALA A 235 17.34 -6.12 3.81
N PHE A 236 17.90 -5.35 4.75
CA PHE A 236 18.47 -5.84 6.00
C PHE A 236 17.68 -5.28 7.18
N SER A 237 17.19 -6.17 8.04
CA SER A 237 16.37 -5.83 9.19
C SER A 237 17.02 -6.35 10.46
N PRO A 238 17.89 -5.58 11.13
CA PRO A 238 18.42 -5.95 12.46
C PRO A 238 17.36 -5.71 13.54
N GLN A 239 17.31 -6.57 14.53
CA GLN A 239 16.56 -6.30 15.77
C GLN A 239 17.42 -5.44 16.68
N VAL A 240 17.07 -4.16 16.80
CA VAL A 240 17.80 -3.21 17.65
C VAL A 240 17.29 -3.25 19.09
N SER A 241 15.98 -3.41 19.27
CA SER A 241 15.32 -3.60 20.55
C SER A 241 14.08 -4.46 20.40
N GLU A 242 13.40 -4.80 21.49
CA GLU A 242 12.12 -5.52 21.48
C GLU A 242 10.99 -4.70 20.88
N THR A 243 11.09 -3.38 20.96
CA THR A 243 10.05 -2.45 20.52
C THR A 243 10.34 -1.78 19.17
N MET A 244 11.56 -1.93 18.62
CA MET A 244 11.95 -1.24 17.38
C MET A 244 12.70 -2.16 16.42
N THR A 245 12.17 -2.27 15.20
CA THR A 245 12.76 -3.07 14.12
C THR A 245 12.99 -2.18 12.90
N PRO A 246 14.22 -1.62 12.73
CA PRO A 246 14.56 -0.90 11.52
C PRO A 246 14.77 -1.85 10.34
N GLN A 247 14.51 -1.35 9.12
CA GLN A 247 14.86 -2.03 7.89
C GLN A 247 15.61 -1.07 6.98
N PHE A 248 16.78 -1.47 6.52
CA PHE A 248 17.62 -0.73 5.57
C PHE A 248 17.53 -1.38 4.20
N LEU A 249 17.27 -0.57 3.16
CA LEU A 249 17.03 -1.06 1.81
C LEU A 249 17.98 -0.40 0.82
N VAL A 250 18.45 -1.19 -0.13
CA VAL A 250 19.20 -0.73 -1.30
C VAL A 250 18.50 -1.27 -2.54
N TYR A 251 18.04 -0.38 -3.40
CA TYR A 251 17.35 -0.70 -4.62
C TYR A 251 18.09 -0.25 -5.86
N ARG A 252 18.13 -1.08 -6.88
CA ARG A 252 18.72 -0.79 -8.18
C ARG A 252 17.76 -1.17 -9.30
N GLU A 253 17.61 -0.28 -10.27
CA GLU A 253 16.85 -0.51 -11.49
C GLU A 253 17.72 -0.18 -12.72
N GLN A 254 17.56 -0.94 -13.78
CA GLN A 254 18.26 -0.71 -15.04
C GLN A 254 17.99 0.70 -15.58
N GLY A 255 19.06 1.44 -15.88
CA GLY A 255 18.96 2.80 -16.42
C GLY A 255 18.67 3.88 -15.35
N ARG A 256 18.65 3.51 -14.06
CA ARG A 256 18.47 4.46 -12.95
C ARG A 256 19.60 4.35 -11.92
N PRO A 257 19.99 5.43 -11.25
CA PRO A 257 20.90 5.39 -10.10
C PRO A 257 20.32 4.55 -8.95
N THR A 258 21.22 4.07 -8.09
CA THR A 258 20.84 3.35 -6.87
C THR A 258 20.00 4.23 -5.95
N GLN A 259 18.98 3.65 -5.35
CA GLN A 259 18.11 4.28 -4.36
C GLN A 259 18.33 3.62 -3.01
N LEU A 260 18.21 4.40 -1.95
CA LEU A 260 18.34 3.94 -0.56
C LEU A 260 16.97 4.07 0.12
N GLY A 261 16.71 3.20 1.08
CA GLY A 261 15.49 3.23 1.87
C GLY A 261 15.72 2.89 3.32
N VAL A 262 14.88 3.44 4.19
CA VAL A 262 14.82 3.13 5.62
C VAL A 262 13.36 3.04 6.03
N ASN A 263 12.99 1.94 6.67
CA ASN A 263 11.71 1.76 7.33
C ASN A 263 11.97 1.62 8.83
N LEU A 264 11.26 2.39 9.62
CA LEU A 264 11.30 2.34 11.08
C LEU A 264 9.88 2.18 11.60
N SER A 265 9.66 1.24 12.49
CA SER A 265 8.44 1.16 13.27
C SER A 265 8.80 0.90 14.72
N GLY A 266 8.05 1.51 15.63
CA GLY A 266 8.30 1.35 17.07
C GLY A 266 7.04 1.56 17.87
N LEU A 267 6.94 0.83 18.99
CA LEU A 267 5.86 0.99 19.97
C LEU A 267 6.11 2.24 20.82
N LEU A 268 5.08 3.09 20.91
CA LEU A 268 5.00 4.21 21.83
C LEU A 268 3.94 3.88 22.91
N GLY A 269 4.36 3.17 23.95
CA GLY A 269 3.42 2.59 24.93
C GLY A 269 2.64 1.40 24.36
N ASP A 270 1.59 0.95 25.05
CA ASP A 270 0.96 -0.35 24.84
C ASP A 270 0.06 -0.43 23.59
N ALA A 271 -0.34 0.70 23.03
CA ALA A 271 -1.39 0.72 22.01
C ALA A 271 -1.10 1.65 20.83
N THR A 272 0.08 2.27 20.78
CA THR A 272 0.45 3.23 19.73
C THR A 272 1.72 2.80 19.03
N VAL A 273 1.69 2.72 17.70
CA VAL A 273 2.85 2.47 16.86
C VAL A 273 3.20 3.75 16.12
N ALA A 274 4.44 4.20 16.25
CA ALA A 274 5.01 5.22 15.36
C ALA A 274 5.73 4.56 14.21
N HIS A 275 5.65 5.16 13.02
CA HIS A 275 6.38 4.68 11.86
C HIS A 275 6.96 5.84 11.05
N LEU A 276 8.12 5.59 10.46
CA LEU A 276 8.81 6.43 9.49
C LEU A 276 9.29 5.59 8.33
N GLU A 277 8.99 6.02 7.14
CA GLU A 277 9.47 5.44 5.91
C GLU A 277 10.15 6.52 5.08
N TRP A 278 11.38 6.28 4.65
CA TRP A 278 12.19 7.20 3.86
C TRP A 278 12.80 6.48 2.68
N ALA A 279 12.74 7.09 1.51
CA ALA A 279 13.50 6.67 0.34
C ALA A 279 14.19 7.86 -0.30
N GLY A 280 15.44 7.67 -0.75
CA GLY A 280 16.23 8.73 -1.36
C GLY A 280 17.14 8.23 -2.46
N GLY A 281 17.35 9.06 -3.48
CA GLY A 281 18.23 8.77 -4.60
C GLY A 281 18.17 9.82 -5.69
N ARG A 282 19.06 9.69 -6.67
CA ARG A 282 19.00 10.53 -7.87
C ARG A 282 18.04 9.94 -8.89
N GLY A 283 17.27 10.79 -9.55
CA GLY A 283 16.34 10.41 -10.60
C GLY A 283 15.74 11.62 -11.32
N PRO A 284 14.95 11.37 -12.37
CA PRO A 284 14.13 12.41 -12.99
C PRO A 284 12.97 12.79 -12.07
N SER A 285 12.37 13.98 -12.28
CA SER A 285 11.08 14.30 -11.65
C SER A 285 9.96 13.46 -12.25
N LEU A 286 8.81 13.37 -11.56
CA LEU A 286 7.64 12.68 -12.11
C LEU A 286 7.12 13.35 -13.39
N LEU A 287 7.35 14.65 -13.55
CA LEU A 287 6.99 15.36 -14.78
C LEU A 287 7.92 14.95 -15.95
N ASP A 288 9.22 14.83 -15.71
CA ASP A 288 10.17 14.36 -16.71
C ASP A 288 9.92 12.89 -17.11
N GLU A 289 9.39 12.08 -16.18
CA GLU A 289 8.97 10.70 -16.49
C GLU A 289 7.69 10.64 -17.32
N ALA A 290 6.77 11.56 -17.08
CA ALA A 290 5.50 11.66 -17.82
C ALA A 290 5.70 12.25 -19.23
N LEU A 291 6.62 13.20 -19.36
CA LEU A 291 6.97 13.92 -20.58
C LEU A 291 8.47 13.78 -20.83
N PRO A 292 8.95 12.59 -21.23
CA PRO A 292 10.37 12.31 -21.30
C PRO A 292 11.08 13.21 -22.30
N THR A 293 12.10 13.90 -21.81
CA THR A 293 13.05 14.68 -22.61
C THR A 293 14.39 13.97 -22.65
N PRO A 294 15.13 14.03 -23.78
CA PRO A 294 16.42 13.32 -23.90
C PRO A 294 17.46 13.69 -22.85
N ALA A 295 17.35 14.85 -22.24
CA ALA A 295 18.29 15.40 -21.27
C ALA A 295 17.68 15.65 -19.89
N ALA A 296 16.68 14.87 -19.49
CA ALA A 296 16.06 15.03 -18.17
C ALA A 296 17.12 14.92 -17.04
N PRO A 297 17.25 15.93 -16.16
CA PRO A 297 18.29 15.93 -15.15
C PRO A 297 17.98 14.89 -14.06
N HIS A 298 19.01 14.11 -13.68
CA HIS A 298 18.94 13.25 -12.50
C HIS A 298 19.35 14.04 -11.26
N VAL A 299 18.36 14.59 -10.56
CA VAL A 299 18.57 15.32 -9.31
C VAL A 299 18.27 14.45 -8.10
N TRP A 300 18.74 14.83 -6.93
CA TRP A 300 18.45 14.12 -5.70
C TRP A 300 17.01 14.40 -5.27
N HIS A 301 16.23 13.34 -5.11
CA HIS A 301 14.89 13.38 -4.54
C HIS A 301 14.82 12.53 -3.28
N GLN A 302 13.98 12.95 -2.35
CA GLN A 302 13.62 12.15 -1.18
C GLN A 302 12.10 12.02 -1.07
N ARG A 303 11.66 10.89 -0.57
CA ARG A 303 10.26 10.55 -0.31
C ARG A 303 10.13 10.14 1.13
N ILE A 304 9.09 10.59 1.81
CA ILE A 304 8.89 10.38 3.25
C ILE A 304 7.44 10.04 3.50
N ALA A 305 7.20 9.06 4.37
CA ALA A 305 5.93 8.86 5.05
C ALA A 305 6.21 8.74 6.55
N VAL A 306 5.53 9.53 7.35
CA VAL A 306 5.64 9.49 8.81
C VAL A 306 4.26 9.51 9.42
N GLY A 307 4.03 8.68 10.42
CA GLY A 307 2.72 8.58 11.01
C GLY A 307 2.67 7.84 12.33
N LEU A 308 1.45 7.80 12.86
CA LEU A 308 1.08 7.12 14.08
C LEU A 308 -0.16 6.27 13.83
N ALA A 309 -0.18 5.07 14.40
CA ALA A 309 -1.36 4.22 14.44
C ALA A 309 -1.64 3.85 15.90
N ARG A 310 -2.88 4.08 16.37
CA ARG A 310 -3.31 3.75 17.73
C ARG A 310 -4.54 2.85 17.69
N THR A 311 -4.45 1.73 18.39
CA THR A 311 -5.57 0.80 18.55
C THR A 311 -6.13 0.92 19.98
N THR A 312 -7.43 1.17 20.07
CA THR A 312 -8.12 1.24 21.36
C THR A 312 -8.56 -0.15 21.82
N PRO A 313 -8.87 -0.33 23.14
CA PRO A 313 -9.45 -1.59 23.65
C PRO A 313 -10.77 -1.99 22.98
N ARG A 314 -11.48 -1.02 22.39
CA ARG A 314 -12.72 -1.27 21.63
C ARG A 314 -12.47 -1.62 20.14
N LYS A 315 -11.27 -2.10 19.79
CA LYS A 315 -10.87 -2.50 18.42
C LYS A 315 -10.96 -1.36 17.38
N LEU A 316 -10.93 -0.10 17.80
CA LEU A 316 -10.84 1.05 16.89
C LEU A 316 -9.36 1.40 16.69
N THR A 317 -8.89 1.26 15.45
CA THR A 317 -7.56 1.69 15.03
C THR A 317 -7.66 3.02 14.28
N LEU A 318 -6.93 4.03 14.74
CA LEU A 318 -6.80 5.34 14.12
C LEU A 318 -5.38 5.47 13.59
N THR A 319 -5.24 5.83 12.31
CA THR A 319 -3.95 6.08 11.65
C THR A 319 -3.94 7.50 11.10
N ALA A 320 -2.85 8.23 11.37
CA ALA A 320 -2.60 9.55 10.81
C ALA A 320 -1.19 9.58 10.22
N GLU A 321 -1.07 10.00 8.94
CA GLU A 321 0.20 10.05 8.23
C GLU A 321 0.36 11.35 7.46
N TRP A 322 1.57 11.89 7.47
CA TRP A 322 2.01 12.94 6.55
C TRP A 322 2.98 12.34 5.53
N HIS A 323 2.77 12.72 4.27
CA HIS A 323 3.56 12.22 3.15
C HIS A 323 4.24 13.35 2.41
N TYR A 324 5.44 13.06 1.90
CA TYR A 324 6.23 13.98 1.07
C TYR A 324 6.89 13.23 -0.08
N ASP A 325 6.83 13.80 -1.28
CA ASP A 325 7.55 13.34 -2.46
C ASP A 325 8.27 14.51 -3.14
N GLY A 326 9.59 14.54 -3.07
CA GLY A 326 10.43 15.57 -3.69
C GLY A 326 10.49 15.50 -5.22
N ALA A 327 10.10 14.36 -5.83
CA ALA A 327 10.02 14.20 -7.28
C ALA A 327 8.68 14.72 -7.85
N ALA A 328 7.65 14.86 -7.00
CA ALA A 328 6.35 15.39 -7.38
C ALA A 328 6.35 16.93 -7.47
N LEU A 329 5.32 17.48 -8.11
CA LEU A 329 5.20 18.91 -8.33
C LEU A 329 4.89 19.69 -7.04
N ASP A 330 5.58 20.80 -6.83
CA ASP A 330 5.20 21.80 -5.84
C ASP A 330 4.04 22.69 -6.37
N ARG A 331 3.61 23.65 -5.57
CA ARG A 331 2.49 24.54 -5.94
C ARG A 331 2.73 25.30 -7.25
N GLY A 332 3.97 25.78 -7.46
CA GLY A 332 4.33 26.50 -8.69
C GLY A 332 4.27 25.60 -9.92
N GLY A 333 4.92 24.44 -9.86
CA GLY A 333 4.92 23.44 -10.93
C GLY A 333 3.53 22.86 -11.21
N TRP A 334 2.72 22.62 -10.17
CA TRP A 334 1.34 22.17 -10.31
C TRP A 334 0.45 23.19 -11.02
N ASN A 335 0.56 24.47 -10.65
CA ASN A 335 -0.18 25.55 -11.30
C ASN A 335 0.26 25.76 -12.76
N ALA A 336 1.56 25.67 -13.03
CA ALA A 336 2.09 25.75 -14.38
C ALA A 336 1.59 24.58 -15.27
N LEU A 337 1.58 23.36 -14.75
CA LEU A 337 1.06 22.19 -15.46
C LEU A 337 -0.44 22.32 -15.78
N ARG A 338 -1.24 22.82 -14.82
CA ARG A 338 -2.69 23.06 -15.00
C ARG A 338 -3.00 24.15 -16.03
N ALA A 339 -2.14 25.15 -16.13
CA ALA A 339 -2.24 26.23 -17.12
C ALA A 339 -1.66 25.86 -18.49
N GLY A 340 -0.93 24.74 -18.58
CA GLY A 340 -0.29 24.23 -19.77
C GLY A 340 -1.19 23.39 -20.68
N PRO A 341 -0.61 22.68 -21.65
CA PRO A 341 -1.36 21.83 -22.56
C PRO A 341 -2.12 20.72 -21.81
N PRO A 342 -3.42 20.49 -22.11
CA PRO A 342 -4.22 19.43 -21.46
C PRO A 342 -3.60 18.03 -21.59
N ALA A 343 -2.92 17.75 -22.70
CA ALA A 343 -2.22 16.47 -22.93
C ALA A 343 -1.08 16.24 -21.93
N ALA A 344 -0.32 17.27 -21.58
CA ALA A 344 0.76 17.19 -20.59
C ALA A 344 0.19 16.90 -19.19
N TRP A 345 -0.90 17.58 -18.82
CA TRP A 345 -1.60 17.32 -17.57
C TRP A 345 -2.16 15.89 -17.49
N ALA A 346 -2.76 15.39 -18.57
CA ALA A 346 -3.26 14.02 -18.64
C ALA A 346 -2.12 13.01 -18.55
N ALA A 347 -1.00 13.20 -19.27
CA ALA A 347 0.17 12.32 -19.21
C ALA A 347 0.78 12.27 -17.81
N TYR A 348 0.92 13.41 -17.14
CA TYR A 348 1.41 13.47 -15.75
C TYR A 348 0.52 12.66 -14.80
N ARG A 349 -0.80 12.84 -14.86
CA ARG A 349 -1.73 12.10 -14.02
C ARG A 349 -1.70 10.59 -14.26
N LEU A 350 -1.63 10.18 -15.53
CA LEU A 350 -1.48 8.76 -15.87
C LEU A 350 -0.18 8.18 -15.30
N ARG A 351 0.94 8.92 -15.38
CA ARG A 351 2.22 8.50 -14.80
C ARG A 351 2.12 8.35 -13.28
N VAL A 352 1.60 9.36 -12.59
CA VAL A 352 1.42 9.36 -11.14
C VAL A 352 0.54 8.19 -10.69
N GLN A 353 -0.56 7.96 -11.38
CA GLN A 353 -1.48 6.86 -11.08
C GLN A 353 -0.82 5.48 -11.31
N ALA A 354 -0.11 5.31 -12.42
CA ALA A 354 0.59 4.07 -12.72
C ALA A 354 1.71 3.76 -11.71
N ALA A 355 2.44 4.80 -11.28
CA ALA A 355 3.49 4.68 -10.28
C ALA A 355 2.97 4.57 -8.84
N GLN A 356 1.70 4.88 -8.62
CA GLN A 356 1.11 5.01 -7.29
C GLN A 356 1.89 6.02 -6.42
N GLU A 357 2.39 7.10 -7.04
CA GLU A 357 3.10 8.19 -6.37
C GLU A 357 2.14 9.35 -5.99
N LEU A 358 2.65 10.31 -5.21
CA LEU A 358 1.91 11.54 -4.91
C LEU A 358 1.84 12.43 -6.16
N ALA A 359 0.67 13.00 -6.43
CA ALA A 359 0.54 13.95 -7.57
C ALA A 359 1.21 15.29 -7.28
N THR A 360 1.26 15.69 -6.03
CA THR A 360 1.93 16.87 -5.54
C THR A 360 2.83 16.53 -4.36
N ARG A 361 3.71 17.44 -3.96
CA ARG A 361 4.75 17.17 -2.97
C ARG A 361 4.27 16.72 -1.60
N GLN A 362 3.03 17.04 -1.21
CA GLN A 362 2.60 16.81 0.17
C GLN A 362 1.15 16.34 0.25
N SER A 363 0.90 15.34 1.07
CA SER A 363 -0.45 14.91 1.40
C SER A 363 -0.58 14.54 2.88
N LEU A 364 -1.82 14.62 3.37
CA LEU A 364 -2.24 14.12 4.67
C LEU A 364 -3.17 12.93 4.46
N PHE A 365 -2.93 11.88 5.21
CA PHE A 365 -3.75 10.68 5.20
C PHE A 365 -4.25 10.38 6.62
N LEU A 366 -5.56 10.23 6.76
CA LEU A 366 -6.22 9.80 7.99
C LEU A 366 -7.04 8.55 7.68
N HIS A 367 -6.93 7.54 8.51
CA HIS A 367 -7.69 6.30 8.38
C HIS A 367 -8.18 5.84 9.75
N ALA A 368 -9.44 5.43 9.81
CA ALA A 368 -10.06 4.82 10.97
C ALA A 368 -10.63 3.47 10.56
N ARG A 369 -10.38 2.44 11.36
CA ARG A 369 -10.98 1.12 11.21
C ARG A 369 -11.50 0.65 12.56
N TRP A 370 -12.80 0.41 12.65
CA TRP A 370 -13.46 -0.09 13.84
C TRP A 370 -14.02 -1.48 13.56
N GLN A 371 -13.40 -2.50 14.16
CA GLN A 371 -13.84 -3.88 14.05
C GLN A 371 -14.89 -4.18 15.13
N ASP A 372 -15.91 -4.96 14.77
CA ASP A 372 -17.03 -5.32 15.65
C ASP A 372 -17.66 -4.05 16.28
N MET A 373 -17.94 -3.03 15.48
CA MET A 373 -18.50 -1.74 15.88
C MET A 373 -19.90 -1.90 16.42
N PRO A 374 -20.18 -1.49 17.60
CA PRO A 374 -20.96 -1.96 18.74
C PRO A 374 -21.77 -3.25 18.50
N ILE A 375 -21.87 -3.70 17.27
CA ILE A 375 -22.53 -4.92 16.85
C ILE A 375 -21.44 -5.88 16.36
N GLU A 376 -21.41 -7.07 16.93
CA GLU A 376 -20.50 -8.13 16.51
C GLU A 376 -20.62 -8.41 15.00
N ARG A 377 -19.48 -8.65 14.33
CA ARG A 377 -19.39 -8.89 12.87
C ARG A 377 -19.68 -7.66 11.99
N VAL A 378 -19.86 -6.49 12.56
CA VAL A 378 -19.97 -5.24 11.79
C VAL A 378 -18.69 -4.43 11.92
N ASP A 379 -18.02 -4.17 10.81
CA ASP A 379 -16.83 -3.34 10.73
C ASP A 379 -17.16 -2.00 10.04
N ALA A 380 -16.61 -0.91 10.58
CA ALA A 380 -16.66 0.40 9.93
C ALA A 380 -15.26 0.87 9.57
N SER A 381 -15.10 1.44 8.39
CA SER A 381 -13.85 2.07 7.96
C SER A 381 -14.13 3.46 7.40
N ALA A 382 -13.20 4.39 7.66
CA ALA A 382 -13.24 5.75 7.13
C ALA A 382 -11.84 6.18 6.70
N MET A 383 -11.72 6.91 5.59
CA MET A 383 -10.46 7.41 5.07
C MET A 383 -10.63 8.84 4.55
N LEU A 384 -9.68 9.71 4.91
CA LEU A 384 -9.46 11.00 4.29
C LEU A 384 -8.04 11.02 3.70
N ASN A 385 -7.94 11.31 2.41
CA ASN A 385 -6.68 11.64 1.74
C ASN A 385 -6.79 13.07 1.22
N ALA A 386 -5.96 13.98 1.73
CA ALA A 386 -5.96 15.39 1.40
C ALA A 386 -4.62 15.80 0.78
N ASP A 387 -4.67 16.35 -0.43
CA ASP A 387 -3.54 17.00 -1.08
C ASP A 387 -3.33 18.38 -0.45
N LEU A 388 -2.16 18.62 0.14
CA LEU A 388 -1.86 19.88 0.85
C LEU A 388 -1.37 21.00 -0.07
N VAL A 389 -1.08 20.70 -1.33
CA VAL A 389 -0.63 21.66 -2.32
C VAL A 389 -1.80 22.28 -3.07
N ASP A 390 -2.75 21.46 -3.55
CA ASP A 390 -3.92 21.93 -4.30
C ASP A 390 -5.22 21.96 -3.49
N SER A 391 -5.16 21.53 -2.22
CA SER A 391 -6.28 21.52 -1.26
C SER A 391 -7.45 20.60 -1.64
N SER A 392 -7.25 19.71 -2.62
CA SER A 392 -8.25 18.70 -2.98
C SER A 392 -8.23 17.52 -2.00
N ARG A 393 -9.34 16.81 -1.91
CA ARG A 393 -9.46 15.69 -0.98
C ARG A 393 -10.35 14.58 -1.48
N ARG A 394 -10.07 13.36 -0.98
CA ARG A 394 -10.87 12.16 -1.18
C ARG A 394 -11.32 11.64 0.18
N LEU A 395 -12.62 11.42 0.30
CA LEU A 395 -13.27 10.83 1.46
C LEU A 395 -13.83 9.46 1.06
N TRP A 396 -13.65 8.47 1.90
CA TRP A 396 -14.21 7.15 1.72
C TRP A 396 -14.73 6.62 3.05
N LEU A 397 -15.92 6.01 3.03
CA LEU A 397 -16.54 5.34 4.15
C LEU A 397 -16.97 3.94 3.71
N GLU A 398 -16.82 2.96 4.58
CA GLU A 398 -17.33 1.60 4.39
C GLU A 398 -17.97 1.10 5.68
N LEU A 399 -19.11 0.47 5.56
CA LEU A 399 -19.74 -0.35 6.59
C LEU A 399 -19.85 -1.76 6.05
N ARG A 400 -19.25 -2.74 6.74
CA ARG A 400 -19.19 -4.14 6.32
C ARG A 400 -19.80 -5.05 7.37
N TRP A 401 -20.72 -5.90 6.96
CA TRP A 401 -21.24 -7.00 7.77
C TRP A 401 -20.65 -8.31 7.30
N ARG A 402 -19.99 -9.03 8.23
CA ARG A 402 -19.32 -10.32 7.99
C ARG A 402 -20.21 -11.46 8.48
N ALA A 403 -20.75 -12.27 7.57
CA ALA A 403 -21.37 -13.54 7.87
C ALA A 403 -20.37 -14.69 7.64
N ASP A 404 -20.74 -15.93 7.93
CA ASP A 404 -19.80 -17.05 7.93
C ASP A 404 -19.15 -17.33 6.56
N ARG A 405 -19.93 -17.18 5.48
CA ARG A 405 -19.48 -17.41 4.10
C ARG A 405 -19.77 -16.23 3.18
N MET A 406 -20.13 -15.08 3.73
CA MET A 406 -20.64 -13.97 2.95
C MET A 406 -20.36 -12.65 3.65
N ASP A 407 -19.84 -11.67 2.91
CA ASP A 407 -19.72 -10.29 3.39
C ASP A 407 -20.61 -9.36 2.58
N TRP A 408 -21.32 -8.50 3.26
CA TRP A 408 -22.00 -7.36 2.65
C TRP A 408 -21.29 -6.08 3.02
N ALA A 409 -21.06 -5.18 2.06
CA ALA A 409 -20.50 -3.88 2.37
C ALA A 409 -21.23 -2.77 1.62
N VAL A 410 -21.49 -1.67 2.31
CA VAL A 410 -21.92 -0.40 1.72
C VAL A 410 -20.75 0.57 1.77
N GLN A 411 -20.43 1.16 0.63
CA GLN A 411 -19.34 2.11 0.49
C GLN A 411 -19.84 3.45 -0.02
N TRP A 412 -19.24 4.53 0.45
CA TRP A 412 -19.43 5.87 -0.06
C TRP A 412 -18.06 6.49 -0.35
N LEU A 413 -17.88 7.01 -1.56
CA LEU A 413 -16.67 7.66 -2.02
C LEU A 413 -17.02 9.06 -2.53
N HIS A 414 -16.27 10.07 -2.06
CA HIS A 414 -16.47 11.45 -2.47
C HIS A 414 -15.13 12.13 -2.78
N HIS A 415 -15.06 12.79 -3.95
CA HIS A 415 -13.92 13.57 -4.40
C HIS A 415 -14.27 15.05 -4.40
N GLN A 416 -13.48 15.85 -3.69
CA GLN A 416 -13.62 17.31 -3.59
C GLN A 416 -12.40 18.02 -4.19
N GLY A 417 -12.62 19.10 -4.89
CA GLY A 417 -11.60 19.94 -5.54
C GLY A 417 -12.06 20.43 -6.91
N ASP A 418 -11.26 21.27 -7.53
CA ASP A 418 -11.46 21.76 -8.89
C ASP A 418 -11.34 20.63 -9.92
N ALA A 419 -11.85 20.86 -11.14
CA ALA A 419 -11.79 19.88 -12.23
C ALA A 419 -10.35 19.47 -12.62
N LEU A 420 -9.37 20.35 -12.39
CA LEU A 420 -7.94 20.09 -12.66
C LEU A 420 -7.12 19.83 -11.38
N SER A 421 -7.75 19.66 -10.21
CA SER A 421 -7.04 19.28 -8.99
C SER A 421 -6.82 17.76 -8.92
N HIS A 422 -5.92 17.31 -8.07
CA HIS A 422 -5.58 15.88 -7.96
C HIS A 422 -6.81 15.00 -7.74
N HIS A 423 -7.55 15.24 -6.67
CA HIS A 423 -8.77 14.47 -6.38
C HIS A 423 -9.99 14.95 -7.14
N GLY A 424 -10.06 16.24 -7.44
CA GLY A 424 -11.19 16.83 -8.16
C GLY A 424 -11.32 16.35 -9.61
N ALA A 425 -10.24 15.92 -10.22
CA ALA A 425 -10.25 15.37 -11.58
C ALA A 425 -10.70 13.90 -11.68
N ALA A 426 -11.11 13.28 -10.58
CA ALA A 426 -11.68 11.94 -10.62
C ALA A 426 -12.96 11.92 -11.49
N PRO A 427 -13.19 10.85 -12.29
CA PRO A 427 -14.36 10.75 -13.20
C PRO A 427 -15.70 10.88 -12.49
N ALA A 428 -15.82 10.30 -11.29
CA ALA A 428 -16.98 10.43 -10.43
C ALA A 428 -16.71 11.41 -9.27
N ARG A 429 -17.62 12.36 -9.04
CA ARG A 429 -17.58 13.23 -7.87
C ARG A 429 -17.99 12.49 -6.60
N THR A 430 -19.03 11.66 -6.71
CA THR A 430 -19.57 10.88 -5.60
C THR A 430 -20.00 9.52 -6.13
N GLN A 431 -19.73 8.48 -5.37
CA GLN A 431 -20.15 7.12 -5.69
C GLN A 431 -20.65 6.43 -4.44
N TRP A 432 -21.75 5.71 -4.57
CA TRP A 432 -22.21 4.73 -3.63
C TRP A 432 -22.02 3.34 -4.23
N GLN A 433 -21.71 2.37 -3.41
CA GLN A 433 -21.56 0.98 -3.85
C GLN A 433 -22.06 0.04 -2.77
N LEU A 434 -22.96 -0.87 -3.15
CA LEU A 434 -23.29 -2.06 -2.37
C LEU A 434 -22.47 -3.22 -2.96
N SER A 435 -21.79 -3.96 -2.13
CA SER A 435 -21.05 -5.16 -2.55
C SER A 435 -21.45 -6.38 -1.72
N LEU A 436 -21.45 -7.52 -2.38
CA LEU A 436 -21.63 -8.85 -1.82
C LEU A 436 -20.43 -9.68 -2.19
N ARG A 437 -19.77 -10.28 -1.20
CA ARG A 437 -18.67 -11.24 -1.40
C ARG A 437 -19.11 -12.60 -0.85
N GLN A 438 -19.06 -13.63 -1.69
CA GLN A 438 -19.40 -15.00 -1.35
C GLN A 438 -18.13 -15.85 -1.37
N TYR A 439 -17.81 -16.53 -0.27
CA TYR A 439 -16.67 -17.45 -0.10
C TYR A 439 -17.11 -18.89 -0.34
N PHE A 440 -16.19 -19.72 -0.91
CA PHE A 440 -16.44 -21.13 -1.24
C PHE A 440 -15.39 -22.05 -0.64
#